data_fb1677262c62521b0764a2d35966fad8
#
_entry.id   fb1677262c62521b0764a2d35966fad8
#
_cell.length_a   1.000
_cell.length_b   1.000
_cell.length_c   1.000
_cell.angle_alpha   90.00
_cell.angle_beta   90.00
_cell.angle_gamma   90.00
#
_symmetry.space_group_name_H-M   'P 1'
#
loop_
_entity.id
_entity.type
_entity.pdbx_description
1 polymer ?
#
loop_
_entity_poly.entity_id
_entity_poly.type
_entity_poly.pdbx_seq_one_letter_code
_entity_poly.pdbx_strand_id
1 'polypeptide(L)'
;MKAKMSFLIAGLLLSTGSVLAHHAFNAEYDASKVTRWVGTVTKVEWTNPHARFYVDVKDASGVVTNWNFEMGSPLQLRRQGWTRDSLKLGDQITVDGYPAKDGAKMASAKKITLADGRSVFGGLQSDANPGEYKQQ
;
A
#
# COMPACT_ATOMS: atom_id res chain seq x y z
N MET A 1 12.76 -41.21 19.84
CA MET A 1 11.51 -40.49 20.09
C MET A 1 11.68 -38.97 20.29
N LYS A 2 12.88 -38.44 20.43
CA LYS A 2 13.07 -36.99 20.66
C LYS A 2 13.13 -36.11 19.40
N ALA A 3 13.19 -36.66 18.19
CA ALA A 3 13.29 -35.90 16.94
C ALA A 3 11.95 -35.48 16.32
N LYS A 4 10.83 -36.07 16.73
CA LYS A 4 9.51 -35.77 16.13
C LYS A 4 8.80 -34.53 16.73
N MET A 5 9.22 -34.07 17.89
CA MET A 5 8.58 -32.91 18.56
C MET A 5 9.14 -31.57 18.11
N SER A 6 10.35 -31.53 17.57
CA SER A 6 10.98 -30.29 17.09
C SER A 6 10.39 -29.79 15.75
N PHE A 7 9.86 -30.67 14.91
CA PHE A 7 9.25 -30.27 13.63
C PHE A 7 7.85 -29.66 13.79
N LEU A 8 7.12 -30.03 14.84
CA LEU A 8 5.78 -29.48 15.11
C LEU A 8 5.83 -28.03 15.62
N ILE A 9 6.89 -27.67 16.34
CA ILE A 9 7.06 -26.31 16.88
C ILE A 9 7.52 -25.34 15.78
N ALA A 10 8.33 -25.79 14.83
CA ALA A 10 8.77 -24.97 13.70
C ALA A 10 7.63 -24.63 12.72
N GLY A 11 6.66 -25.53 12.55
CA GLY A 11 5.48 -25.30 11.69
C GLY A 11 4.49 -24.29 12.28
N LEU A 12 4.39 -24.20 13.61
CA LEU A 12 3.45 -23.30 14.29
C LEU A 12 3.93 -21.83 14.30
N LEU A 13 5.25 -21.61 14.22
CA LEU A 13 5.83 -20.24 14.20
C LEU A 13 5.72 -19.56 12.84
N LEU A 14 5.52 -20.30 11.74
CA LEU A 14 5.40 -19.74 10.39
C LEU A 14 3.99 -19.24 10.04
N SER A 15 2.96 -19.62 10.81
CA SER A 15 1.56 -19.26 10.52
C SER A 15 1.08 -17.97 11.21
N THR A 16 1.87 -17.39 12.12
CA THR A 16 1.43 -16.22 12.91
C THR A 16 1.68 -14.87 12.24
N GLY A 17 2.52 -14.79 11.22
CA GLY A 17 2.92 -13.53 10.59
C GLY A 17 1.80 -12.83 9.80
N SER A 18 0.97 -13.57 9.11
CA SER A 18 -0.11 -13.02 8.28
C SER A 18 -1.28 -12.46 9.09
N VAL A 19 -1.60 -13.07 10.22
CA VAL A 19 -2.69 -12.62 11.10
C VAL A 19 -2.35 -11.28 11.75
N LEU A 20 -1.10 -11.10 12.19
CA LEU A 20 -0.65 -9.84 12.80
C LEU A 20 -0.65 -8.68 11.78
N ALA A 21 -0.28 -8.92 10.53
CA ALA A 21 -0.29 -7.90 9.47
C ALA A 21 -1.73 -7.43 9.14
N HIS A 22 -2.70 -8.33 9.07
CA HIS A 22 -4.10 -7.99 8.87
C HIS A 22 -4.69 -7.19 10.03
N HIS A 23 -4.35 -7.56 11.28
CA HIS A 23 -4.79 -6.81 12.45
C HIS A 23 -4.20 -5.39 12.49
N ALA A 24 -2.93 -5.22 12.12
CA ALA A 24 -2.28 -3.92 12.06
C ALA A 24 -2.93 -3.01 11.00
N PHE A 25 -3.19 -3.53 9.79
CA PHE A 25 -3.88 -2.78 8.73
C PHE A 25 -5.27 -2.31 9.17
N ASN A 26 -6.10 -3.24 9.67
CA ASN A 26 -7.47 -2.92 10.11
C ASN A 26 -7.52 -2.02 11.35
N ALA A 27 -6.45 -1.94 12.13
CA ALA A 27 -6.36 -0.98 13.22
C ALA A 27 -6.13 0.45 12.72
N GLU A 28 -5.37 0.61 11.64
CA GLU A 28 -4.91 1.92 11.14
C GLU A 28 -5.81 2.48 10.04
N TYR A 29 -6.26 1.63 9.09
CA TYR A 29 -7.01 2.05 7.90
C TYR A 29 -8.45 1.58 7.90
N ASP A 30 -9.34 2.37 7.29
CA ASP A 30 -10.76 2.03 7.13
C ASP A 30 -10.98 1.25 5.82
N ALA A 31 -10.91 -0.07 5.92
CA ALA A 31 -11.09 -0.99 4.79
C ALA A 31 -12.51 -0.92 4.16
N SER A 32 -13.49 -0.33 4.85
CA SER A 32 -14.86 -0.19 4.33
C SER A 32 -15.03 1.00 3.37
N LYS A 33 -14.03 1.91 3.34
CA LYS A 33 -14.10 3.15 2.56
C LYS A 33 -12.98 3.22 1.53
N VAL A 34 -13.27 2.96 0.28
CA VAL A 34 -12.35 3.31 -0.80
C VAL A 34 -12.55 4.78 -1.16
N THR A 35 -11.49 5.56 -1.00
CA THR A 35 -11.47 6.99 -1.32
C THR A 35 -10.53 7.23 -2.50
N ARG A 36 -10.86 8.22 -3.31
CA ARG A 36 -10.07 8.65 -4.47
C ARG A 36 -9.45 10.01 -4.24
N TRP A 37 -8.16 10.11 -4.50
CA TRP A 37 -7.39 11.35 -4.50
C TRP A 37 -6.77 11.58 -5.87
N VAL A 38 -6.76 12.81 -6.32
CA VAL A 38 -6.08 13.24 -7.55
C VAL A 38 -5.10 14.35 -7.19
N GLY A 39 -3.86 14.23 -7.63
CA GLY A 39 -2.87 15.23 -7.29
C GLY A 39 -1.49 14.97 -7.89
N THR A 40 -0.51 15.71 -7.39
CA THR A 40 0.87 15.71 -7.88
C THR A 40 1.80 15.07 -6.86
N VAL A 41 2.63 14.15 -7.30
CA VAL A 41 3.65 13.49 -6.48
C VAL A 41 4.72 14.51 -6.05
N THR A 42 4.93 14.64 -4.75
CA THR A 42 5.89 15.57 -4.15
C THR A 42 7.09 14.88 -3.50
N LYS A 43 6.96 13.60 -3.14
CA LYS A 43 8.02 12.81 -2.53
C LYS A 43 7.79 11.32 -2.74
N VAL A 44 8.85 10.54 -2.85
CA VAL A 44 8.82 9.07 -2.85
C VAL A 44 9.87 8.56 -1.86
N GLU A 45 9.46 7.69 -0.95
CA GLU A 45 10.32 7.02 0.02
C GLU A 45 10.33 5.52 -0.25
N TRP A 46 11.43 5.03 -0.80
CA TRP A 46 11.61 3.63 -1.13
C TRP A 46 12.37 2.91 -0.01
N THR A 47 11.71 2.70 1.12
CA THR A 47 12.31 2.22 2.38
C THR A 47 11.52 1.06 2.97
N ASN A 48 12.20 0.25 3.82
CA ASN A 48 11.55 -0.76 4.65
C ASN A 48 11.03 -0.11 5.96
N PRO A 49 9.99 -0.66 6.59
CA PRO A 49 9.23 -1.86 6.19
C PRO A 49 8.28 -1.62 5.03
N HIS A 50 7.83 -0.38 4.81
CA HIS A 50 6.89 -0.02 3.76
C HIS A 50 7.40 1.19 2.97
N ALA A 51 7.27 1.13 1.64
CA ALA A 51 7.48 2.29 0.79
C ALA A 51 6.32 3.28 0.96
N ARG A 52 6.59 4.56 0.74
CA ARG A 52 5.61 5.64 0.84
C ARG A 52 5.78 6.63 -0.30
N PHE A 53 4.71 7.32 -0.64
CA PHE A 53 4.78 8.50 -1.50
C PHE A 53 3.82 9.57 -0.98
N TYR A 54 4.08 10.80 -1.39
CA TYR A 54 3.35 11.97 -0.93
C TYR A 54 2.77 12.69 -2.13
N VAL A 55 1.54 13.17 -1.98
CA VAL A 55 0.79 13.80 -3.06
C VAL A 55 0.15 15.09 -2.56
N ASP A 56 0.37 16.17 -3.28
CA ASP A 56 -0.39 17.40 -3.09
C ASP A 56 -1.75 17.25 -3.77
N VAL A 57 -2.78 17.18 -2.96
CA VAL A 57 -4.17 17.05 -3.38
C VAL A 57 -4.89 18.39 -3.19
N LYS A 58 -5.46 18.92 -4.25
CA LYS A 58 -6.24 20.15 -4.24
C LYS A 58 -7.73 19.82 -4.11
N ASP A 59 -8.39 20.39 -3.12
CA ASP A 59 -9.83 20.26 -2.95
C ASP A 59 -10.63 21.21 -3.85
N ALA A 60 -11.96 21.11 -3.82
CA ALA A 60 -12.85 21.94 -4.62
C ALA A 60 -12.75 23.45 -4.28
N SER A 61 -12.30 23.80 -3.09
CA SER A 61 -12.06 25.20 -2.65
C SER A 61 -10.72 25.74 -3.09
N GLY A 62 -9.84 24.90 -3.62
CA GLY A 62 -8.48 25.24 -4.02
C GLY A 62 -7.43 25.07 -2.95
N VAL A 63 -7.80 24.58 -1.77
CA VAL A 63 -6.85 24.29 -0.69
C VAL A 63 -6.06 23.02 -1.03
N VAL A 64 -4.75 23.13 -0.93
CA VAL A 64 -3.81 22.02 -1.15
C VAL A 64 -3.49 21.34 0.17
N THR A 65 -3.65 20.02 0.21
CA THR A 65 -3.26 19.18 1.35
C THR A 65 -2.26 18.14 0.88
N ASN A 66 -1.14 18.01 1.58
CA ASN A 66 -0.17 16.95 1.32
C ASN A 66 -0.61 15.67 2.00
N TRP A 67 -0.86 14.62 1.21
CA TRP A 67 -1.27 13.30 1.67
C TRP A 67 -0.10 12.32 1.62
N ASN A 68 0.02 11.50 2.67
CA ASN A 68 0.97 10.40 2.78
C ASN A 68 0.30 9.09 2.41
N PHE A 69 0.79 8.39 1.40
CA PHE A 69 0.28 7.10 0.97
C PHE A 69 1.27 5.99 1.29
N GLU A 70 0.83 5.01 2.06
CA GLU A 70 1.59 3.82 2.39
C GLU A 70 1.38 2.73 1.34
N MET A 71 2.46 2.09 0.95
CA MET A 71 2.49 0.95 0.03
C MET A 71 3.04 -0.29 0.74
N GLY A 72 3.19 -1.39 0.02
CA GLY A 72 3.91 -2.57 0.49
C GLY A 72 5.41 -2.34 0.66
N SER A 73 6.11 -3.37 1.09
CA SER A 73 7.57 -3.31 1.18
C SER A 73 8.21 -3.18 -0.21
N PRO A 74 9.41 -2.59 -0.31
CA PRO A 74 10.14 -2.52 -1.57
C PRO A 74 10.31 -3.88 -2.27
N LEU A 75 10.47 -4.96 -1.50
CA LEU A 75 10.58 -6.30 -2.07
C LEU A 75 9.27 -6.78 -2.70
N GLN A 76 8.13 -6.57 -2.02
CA GLN A 76 6.80 -6.91 -2.55
C GLN A 76 6.49 -6.12 -3.82
N LEU A 77 6.76 -4.81 -3.80
CA LEU A 77 6.55 -3.94 -4.95
C LEU A 77 7.39 -4.35 -6.16
N ARG A 78 8.68 -4.69 -5.96
CA ARG A 78 9.55 -5.20 -7.04
C ARG A 78 8.99 -6.48 -7.68
N ARG A 79 8.45 -7.39 -6.87
CA ARG A 79 7.82 -8.63 -7.38
C ARG A 79 6.58 -8.35 -8.22
N GLN A 80 5.96 -7.20 -8.04
CA GLN A 80 4.82 -6.71 -8.83
C GLN A 80 5.24 -5.82 -10.01
N GLY A 81 6.52 -5.71 -10.29
CA GLY A 81 7.05 -4.94 -11.41
C GLY A 81 7.38 -3.48 -11.10
N TRP A 82 7.28 -3.04 -9.83
CA TRP A 82 7.68 -1.71 -9.44
C TRP A 82 9.20 -1.54 -9.44
N THR A 83 9.63 -0.33 -9.76
CA THR A 83 10.99 0.17 -9.57
C THR A 83 10.96 1.47 -8.76
N ARG A 84 12.12 1.94 -8.33
CA ARG A 84 12.25 3.25 -7.68
C ARG A 84 11.75 4.41 -8.54
N ASP A 85 11.77 4.22 -9.85
CA ASP A 85 11.40 5.24 -10.86
C ASP A 85 9.97 5.07 -11.38
N SER A 86 9.19 4.15 -10.82
CA SER A 86 7.79 3.94 -11.21
C SER A 86 6.90 5.13 -10.92
N LEU A 87 7.20 5.88 -9.84
CA LEU A 87 6.64 7.20 -9.54
C LEU A 87 7.77 8.22 -9.50
N LYS A 88 7.53 9.39 -10.07
CA LYS A 88 8.49 10.50 -10.10
C LYS A 88 7.86 11.75 -9.51
N LEU A 89 8.71 12.61 -8.97
CA LEU A 89 8.30 13.94 -8.54
C LEU A 89 7.66 14.70 -9.71
N GLY A 90 6.50 15.31 -9.46
CA GLY A 90 5.74 16.03 -10.47
C GLY A 90 4.74 15.18 -11.26
N ASP A 91 4.73 13.86 -11.09
CA ASP A 91 3.73 13.01 -11.74
C ASP A 91 2.32 13.38 -11.28
N GLN A 92 1.41 13.55 -12.25
CA GLN A 92 -0.02 13.66 -11.97
C GLN A 92 -0.59 12.26 -11.87
N ILE A 93 -1.21 11.94 -10.74
CA ILE A 93 -1.73 10.61 -10.46
C ILE A 93 -3.12 10.65 -9.84
N THR A 94 -3.81 9.54 -9.99
CA THR A 94 -5.02 9.22 -9.21
C THR A 94 -4.69 8.06 -8.28
N VAL A 95 -5.02 8.20 -7.00
CA VAL A 95 -4.84 7.15 -5.98
C VAL A 95 -6.20 6.73 -5.49
N ASP A 96 -6.52 5.45 -5.60
CA ASP A 96 -7.61 4.81 -4.87
C ASP A 96 -7.01 4.09 -3.65
N GLY A 97 -7.59 4.28 -2.48
CA GLY A 97 -7.01 3.72 -1.25
C GLY A 97 -7.94 3.83 -0.05
N TYR A 98 -7.43 3.46 1.09
CA TYR A 98 -8.15 3.40 2.36
C TYR A 98 -7.64 4.50 3.30
N PRO A 99 -8.48 5.44 3.72
CA PRO A 99 -8.06 6.53 4.62
C PRO A 99 -7.73 5.99 6.01
N ALA A 100 -6.86 6.70 6.73
CA ALA A 100 -6.61 6.45 8.13
C ALA A 100 -7.87 6.69 8.96
N LYS A 101 -8.13 5.81 9.93
CA LYS A 101 -9.31 5.87 10.81
C LYS A 101 -9.31 7.06 11.75
N ASP A 102 -8.14 7.53 12.15
CA ASP A 102 -7.95 8.65 13.06
C ASP A 102 -8.09 10.03 12.40
N GLY A 103 -8.36 10.08 11.10
CA GLY A 103 -8.50 11.32 10.33
C GLY A 103 -7.17 11.96 9.92
N ALA A 104 -6.04 11.32 10.17
CA ALA A 104 -4.74 11.78 9.66
C ALA A 104 -4.76 11.87 8.13
N LYS A 105 -3.96 12.79 7.56
CA LYS A 105 -3.79 12.93 6.10
C LYS A 105 -2.89 11.83 5.56
N MET A 106 -3.31 10.59 5.81
CA MET A 106 -2.63 9.36 5.46
C MET A 106 -3.62 8.33 4.95
N ALA A 107 -3.20 7.51 4.00
CA ALA A 107 -3.99 6.42 3.46
C ALA A 107 -3.11 5.24 3.04
N SER A 108 -3.68 4.05 3.03
CA SER A 108 -3.08 2.89 2.36
C SER A 108 -3.43 2.94 0.88
N ALA A 109 -2.42 2.96 0.01
CA ALA A 109 -2.63 2.95 -1.43
C ALA A 109 -3.05 1.56 -1.91
N LYS A 110 -4.22 1.49 -2.55
CA LYS A 110 -4.72 0.28 -3.21
C LYS A 110 -4.28 0.24 -4.67
N LYS A 111 -4.61 1.28 -5.42
CA LYS A 111 -4.34 1.41 -6.86
C LYS A 111 -3.87 2.81 -7.16
N ILE A 112 -2.83 2.92 -7.95
CA ILE A 112 -2.32 4.18 -8.48
C ILE A 112 -2.47 4.17 -10.00
N THR A 113 -3.12 5.20 -10.55
CA THR A 113 -3.27 5.39 -11.99
C THR A 113 -2.43 6.59 -12.41
N LEU A 114 -1.51 6.36 -13.34
CA LEU A 114 -0.64 7.39 -13.91
C LEU A 114 -1.37 8.19 -14.98
N ALA A 115 -0.83 9.36 -15.37
CA ALA A 115 -1.42 10.23 -16.38
C ALA A 115 -1.58 9.56 -17.76
N ASP A 116 -0.74 8.56 -18.09
CA ASP A 116 -0.81 7.78 -19.32
C ASP A 116 -1.86 6.64 -19.28
N GLY A 117 -2.62 6.53 -18.17
CA GLY A 117 -3.66 5.52 -17.96
C GLY A 117 -3.16 4.19 -17.42
N ARG A 118 -1.86 3.96 -17.29
CA ARG A 118 -1.32 2.76 -16.66
C ARG A 118 -1.68 2.75 -15.18
N SER A 119 -2.05 1.59 -14.67
CA SER A 119 -2.34 1.40 -13.26
C SER A 119 -1.33 0.46 -12.62
N VAL A 120 -0.97 0.76 -11.38
CA VAL A 120 -0.10 -0.04 -10.54
C VAL A 120 -0.73 -0.21 -9.15
N PHE A 121 -0.44 -1.30 -8.48
CA PHE A 121 -1.02 -1.60 -7.17
C PHE A 121 -0.09 -1.21 -6.03
N GLY A 122 -0.65 -0.70 -4.93
CA GLY A 122 0.10 -0.24 -3.76
C GLY A 122 0.75 -1.36 -2.93
N GLY A 123 0.30 -2.59 -3.08
CA GLY A 123 0.96 -3.77 -2.52
C GLY A 123 0.76 -4.03 -1.02
N LEU A 124 -0.06 -3.25 -0.31
CA LEU A 124 -0.45 -3.59 1.05
C LEU A 124 -1.53 -4.66 1.06
N GLN A 125 -1.36 -5.63 1.95
CA GLN A 125 -2.01 -6.95 1.91
C GLN A 125 -3.47 -7.04 2.34
N SER A 126 -4.19 -5.97 2.55
CA SER A 126 -5.61 -6.08 2.89
C SER A 126 -6.46 -6.69 1.78
N ASP A 127 -5.97 -6.63 0.54
CA ASP A 127 -6.67 -7.05 -0.67
C ASP A 127 -6.02 -8.26 -1.34
N ALA A 128 -5.14 -8.97 -0.66
CA ALA A 128 -4.49 -10.14 -1.20
C ALA A 128 -5.47 -11.32 -1.32
N ASN A 129 -6.37 -11.20 -2.27
CA ASN A 129 -6.83 -12.34 -3.02
C ASN A 129 -5.83 -12.52 -4.17
N PRO A 130 -4.88 -13.47 -4.09
CA PRO A 130 -3.81 -13.63 -5.09
C PRO A 130 -4.31 -13.96 -6.51
N GLY A 131 -5.63 -14.12 -6.67
CA GLY A 131 -6.27 -14.51 -7.93
C GLY A 131 -6.91 -13.36 -8.72
N GLU A 132 -7.01 -12.16 -8.17
CA GLU A 132 -7.79 -11.08 -8.81
C GLU A 132 -6.97 -10.16 -9.71
N TYR A 133 -5.65 -10.30 -9.72
CA TYR A 133 -4.76 -9.47 -10.55
C TYR A 133 -4.30 -10.20 -11.80
N LYS A 134 -5.23 -10.62 -12.64
CA LYS A 134 -4.91 -10.88 -14.05
C LYS A 134 -4.78 -9.53 -14.74
N GLN A 135 -3.60 -9.29 -15.29
CA GLN A 135 -3.31 -8.16 -16.17
C GLN A 135 -4.40 -8.05 -17.24
N GLN A 136 -5.06 -6.92 -17.31
CA GLN A 136 -5.77 -6.46 -18.49
C GLN A 136 -4.89 -5.47 -19.22
#